data_ce8cf98bc4ed4affcb6085326cebfc10
#
_entry.id   ce8cf98bc4ed4affcb6085326cebfc10
#
_cell.length_a   1.000
_cell.length_b   1.000
_cell.length_c   1.000
_cell.angle_alpha   90.00
_cell.angle_beta   90.00
_cell.angle_gamma   90.00
#
_symmetry.space_group_name_H-M   'P 1'
#
loop_
_entity.id
_entity.type
_entity.pdbx_description
1 polymer ?
#
loop_
_entity_poly.entity_id
_entity_poly.type
_entity_poly.pdbx_seq_one_letter_code
_entity_poly.pdbx_strand_id
1 'polypeptide(L)'
;EQGDKISWVNFRDKQAYGWAAHHETFKFVNGGDKMSFTYLFYQYITFRYSCGKCHFCNTRRPSDITIADYWGWQKTDPNINKDDKGVSLVFVNTEKGRRLFEAVKNDLDFIPAKIENCIQPNLQHPSEIHPKRMDFERDFAKHGFKYVMYHYGDVGWRYRTRKIKRNIIFNIKIVLKKILFLYIS
;
A
#
# COMPACT_ATOMS: atom_id res chain seq x y z
N GLU A 1 21.73 12.41 1.51
CA GLU A 1 22.86 13.33 1.74
C GLU A 1 24.15 12.58 1.59
N GLN A 2 25.15 13.24 1.00
CA GLN A 2 26.42 12.60 0.66
C GLN A 2 27.08 12.06 1.95
N GLY A 3 27.22 10.74 2.04
CA GLY A 3 28.06 10.11 3.04
C GLY A 3 27.40 9.11 4.00
N ASP A 4 26.10 9.13 4.15
CA ASP A 4 25.46 8.15 5.04
C ASP A 4 25.31 6.80 4.33
N LYS A 5 26.14 5.84 4.71
CA LYS A 5 26.00 4.47 4.21
C LYS A 5 24.81 3.81 4.91
N ILE A 6 23.96 3.14 4.13
CA ILE A 6 22.88 2.30 4.67
C ILE A 6 23.56 1.08 5.33
N SER A 7 23.26 0.85 6.60
CA SER A 7 23.75 -0.29 7.38
C SER A 7 22.73 -1.42 7.43
N TRP A 8 21.44 -1.10 7.29
CA TRP A 8 20.39 -2.11 7.36
C TRP A 8 19.11 -1.60 6.67
N VAL A 9 18.38 -2.53 6.04
CA VAL A 9 17.11 -2.25 5.34
C VAL A 9 16.10 -3.34 5.69
N ASN A 10 14.89 -2.92 6.01
CA ASN A 10 13.73 -3.79 6.04
C ASN A 10 12.61 -3.15 5.21
N PHE A 11 12.30 -3.72 4.06
CA PHE A 11 11.31 -3.18 3.14
C PHE A 11 9.87 -3.32 3.63
N ARG A 12 9.63 -4.11 4.64
CA ARG A 12 8.31 -4.27 5.24
C ARG A 12 8.48 -4.67 6.70
N ASP A 13 8.72 -3.68 7.55
CA ASP A 13 9.04 -3.87 8.95
C ASP A 13 7.78 -4.19 9.77
N LYS A 14 7.31 -5.42 9.61
CA LYS A 14 6.13 -5.93 10.31
C LYS A 14 6.32 -6.02 11.81
N GLN A 15 7.54 -6.25 12.28
CA GLN A 15 7.83 -6.35 13.72
C GLN A 15 7.62 -5.03 14.43
N ALA A 16 8.05 -3.92 13.81
CA ALA A 16 7.94 -2.61 14.42
C ALA A 16 6.57 -1.97 14.22
N TYR A 17 5.90 -2.24 13.09
CA TYR A 17 4.72 -1.47 12.67
C TYR A 17 3.48 -2.31 12.37
N GLY A 18 3.57 -3.63 12.44
CA GLY A 18 2.48 -4.54 12.04
C GLY A 18 2.36 -4.71 10.52
N TRP A 19 1.53 -5.67 10.12
CA TRP A 19 1.36 -5.98 8.71
C TRP A 19 0.66 -4.86 7.91
N ALA A 20 -0.33 -4.22 8.51
CA ALA A 20 -1.14 -3.21 7.83
C ALA A 20 -0.42 -1.86 7.66
N ALA A 21 0.61 -1.57 8.45
CA ALA A 21 1.28 -0.27 8.44
C ALA A 21 2.14 -0.03 7.20
N HIS A 22 2.72 -1.08 6.60
CA HIS A 22 3.46 -1.04 5.34
C HIS A 22 4.61 -0.02 5.33
N HIS A 23 5.48 -0.12 6.33
CA HIS A 23 6.63 0.77 6.48
C HIS A 23 7.93 0.09 6.09
N GLU A 24 8.80 0.84 5.42
CA GLU A 24 10.19 0.48 5.20
C GLU A 24 11.07 1.18 6.24
N THR A 25 12.00 0.44 6.84
CA THR A 25 13.00 0.97 7.77
C THR A 25 14.37 0.95 7.14
N PHE A 26 15.03 2.10 7.10
CA PHE A 26 16.42 2.26 6.64
C PHE A 26 17.26 2.76 7.80
N LYS A 27 18.27 1.98 8.24
CA LYS A 27 19.24 2.43 9.23
C LYS A 27 20.54 2.84 8.55
N PHE A 28 21.15 3.91 9.04
CA PHE A 28 22.39 4.44 8.53
C PHE A 28 23.54 4.23 9.52
N VAL A 29 24.78 4.14 9.02
CA VAL A 29 25.97 3.93 9.86
C VAL A 29 26.12 5.05 10.90
N ASN A 30 25.81 6.28 10.53
CA ASN A 30 25.92 7.46 11.41
C ASN A 30 24.66 7.67 12.29
N GLY A 31 23.77 6.70 12.36
CA GLY A 31 22.51 6.76 13.10
C GLY A 31 21.37 7.41 12.34
N GLY A 32 20.16 7.26 12.88
CA GLY A 32 18.92 7.75 12.29
C GLY A 32 18.26 6.74 11.35
N ASP A 33 16.97 6.99 11.12
CA ASP A 33 16.11 6.26 10.20
C ASP A 33 15.35 7.24 9.31
N LYS A 34 14.99 6.83 8.11
CA LYS A 34 14.21 7.65 7.17
C LYS A 34 13.23 6.76 6.41
N MET A 35 11.99 7.24 6.28
CA MET A 35 10.86 6.51 5.67
C MET A 35 10.22 7.28 4.51
N SER A 36 10.93 8.24 3.95
CA SER A 36 10.40 9.19 2.98
C SER A 36 9.94 8.54 1.65
N PHE A 37 10.47 7.37 1.31
CA PHE A 37 10.09 6.64 0.10
C PHE A 37 8.66 6.12 0.18
N THR A 38 8.25 5.57 1.32
CA THR A 38 6.90 5.05 1.55
C THR A 38 5.82 6.07 1.19
N TYR A 39 6.02 7.31 1.61
CA TYR A 39 5.06 8.39 1.32
C TYR A 39 4.93 8.66 -0.18
N LEU A 40 6.05 8.69 -0.93
CA LEU A 40 6.04 8.86 -2.39
C LEU A 40 5.37 7.67 -3.09
N PHE A 41 5.64 6.45 -2.61
CA PHE A 41 5.05 5.23 -3.15
C PHE A 41 3.53 5.23 -3.01
N TYR A 42 3.00 5.54 -1.83
CA TYR A 42 1.55 5.56 -1.58
C TYR A 42 0.79 6.69 -2.27
N GLN A 43 1.48 7.70 -2.78
CA GLN A 43 0.89 8.68 -3.67
C GLN A 43 0.82 8.21 -5.14
N TYR A 44 1.35 7.02 -5.46
CA TYR A 44 1.47 6.48 -6.82
C TYR A 44 2.34 7.34 -7.75
N ILE A 45 3.04 8.36 -7.21
CA ILE A 45 3.83 9.29 -7.99
C ILE A 45 5.12 8.65 -8.53
N THR A 46 5.58 7.55 -7.90
CA THR A 46 6.74 6.77 -8.33
C THR A 46 6.38 5.60 -9.24
N PHE A 47 5.09 5.37 -9.51
CA PHE A 47 4.64 4.24 -10.31
C PHE A 47 5.14 4.36 -11.76
N ARG A 48 5.42 3.23 -12.36
CA ARG A 48 5.71 3.16 -13.80
C ARG A 48 4.43 3.41 -14.60
N TYR A 49 4.56 4.00 -15.79
CA TYR A 49 3.41 4.21 -16.68
C TYR A 49 2.70 2.90 -17.03
N SER A 50 3.45 1.79 -17.12
CA SER A 50 2.89 0.45 -17.33
C SER A 50 1.94 0.01 -16.21
N CYS A 51 2.08 0.53 -14.98
CA CYS A 51 1.15 0.23 -13.88
C CYS A 51 -0.26 0.75 -14.17
N GLY A 52 -0.36 1.92 -14.86
CA GLY A 52 -1.64 2.49 -15.27
C GLY A 52 -2.30 1.81 -16.47
N LYS A 53 -1.59 0.89 -17.12
CA LYS A 53 -2.06 0.12 -18.30
C LYS A 53 -1.92 -1.38 -18.08
N CYS A 54 -1.88 -1.83 -16.82
CA CYS A 54 -1.61 -3.22 -16.48
C CYS A 54 -2.80 -4.12 -16.88
N HIS A 55 -2.55 -5.04 -17.81
CA HIS A 55 -3.55 -6.00 -18.27
C HIS A 55 -3.91 -7.08 -17.25
N PHE A 56 -3.13 -7.19 -16.19
CA PHE A 56 -3.32 -8.18 -15.13
C PHE A 56 -4.17 -7.70 -13.95
N CYS A 57 -4.72 -6.49 -14.00
CA CYS A 57 -5.59 -5.95 -12.95
C CYS A 57 -7.04 -6.41 -13.15
N ASN A 58 -7.26 -7.71 -13.07
CA ASN A 58 -8.56 -8.37 -13.19
C ASN A 58 -8.50 -9.75 -12.53
N THR A 59 -9.63 -10.46 -12.50
CA THR A 59 -9.73 -11.81 -11.94
C THR A 59 -9.32 -12.93 -12.90
N ARG A 60 -9.14 -12.64 -14.19
CA ARG A 60 -8.62 -13.61 -15.17
C ARG A 60 -7.11 -13.67 -15.05
N ARG A 61 -6.61 -14.71 -14.44
CA ARG A 61 -5.16 -14.86 -14.15
C ARG A 61 -4.55 -15.90 -15.09
N PRO A 62 -3.36 -15.63 -15.66
CA PRO A 62 -2.67 -16.60 -16.53
C PRO A 62 -1.98 -17.73 -15.76
N SER A 63 -1.85 -17.62 -14.43
CA SER A 63 -1.20 -18.59 -13.56
C SER A 63 -2.17 -19.66 -13.06
N ASP A 64 -1.67 -20.83 -12.70
CA ASP A 64 -2.46 -21.90 -12.08
C ASP A 64 -2.97 -21.48 -10.70
N ILE A 65 -2.12 -20.79 -9.92
CA ILE A 65 -2.44 -20.21 -8.60
C ILE A 65 -1.97 -18.75 -8.59
N THR A 66 -2.78 -17.86 -8.01
CA THR A 66 -2.39 -16.48 -7.72
C THR A 66 -2.40 -16.27 -6.21
N ILE A 67 -1.31 -15.72 -5.67
CA ILE A 67 -1.19 -15.37 -4.25
C ILE A 67 -1.01 -13.86 -4.15
N ALA A 68 -1.74 -13.24 -3.21
CA ALA A 68 -1.68 -11.80 -2.95
C ALA A 68 -1.93 -11.51 -1.47
N ASP A 69 -1.65 -10.28 -1.02
CA ASP A 69 -2.12 -9.80 0.27
C ASP A 69 -3.66 -9.72 0.26
N TYR A 70 -4.31 -10.21 1.30
CA TYR A 70 -5.77 -10.14 1.42
C TYR A 70 -6.21 -8.88 2.18
N TRP A 71 -6.37 -7.79 1.47
CA TRP A 71 -6.95 -6.57 2.02
C TRP A 71 -8.47 -6.70 2.11
N GLY A 72 -9.01 -6.54 3.33
CA GLY A 72 -10.44 -6.71 3.58
C GLY A 72 -10.82 -8.10 4.10
N TRP A 73 -9.88 -8.87 4.67
CA TRP A 73 -10.09 -10.17 5.30
C TRP A 73 -11.21 -10.14 6.35
N GLN A 74 -11.44 -9.00 6.99
CA GLN A 74 -12.47 -8.79 8.02
C GLN A 74 -13.87 -9.13 7.52
N LYS A 75 -14.11 -9.04 6.21
CA LYS A 75 -15.39 -9.42 5.59
C LYS A 75 -15.59 -10.93 5.56
N THR A 76 -14.53 -11.70 5.61
CA THR A 76 -14.56 -13.16 5.62
C THR A 76 -14.51 -13.68 7.07
N ASP A 77 -13.48 -13.27 7.81
CA ASP A 77 -13.33 -13.55 9.25
C ASP A 77 -12.49 -12.47 9.92
N PRO A 78 -13.06 -11.68 10.86
CA PRO A 78 -12.32 -10.63 11.57
C PRO A 78 -11.20 -11.17 12.46
N ASN A 79 -11.16 -12.46 12.72
CA ASN A 79 -10.20 -13.09 13.62
C ASN A 79 -9.00 -13.74 12.91
N ILE A 80 -9.03 -13.85 11.58
CA ILE A 80 -8.00 -14.57 10.82
C ILE A 80 -6.60 -13.95 10.92
N ASN A 81 -6.50 -12.67 11.25
CA ASN A 81 -5.23 -11.92 11.38
C ASN A 81 -4.98 -11.44 12.81
N LYS A 82 -5.30 -12.23 13.83
CA LYS A 82 -5.10 -11.86 15.24
C LYS A 82 -3.63 -11.62 15.61
N ASP A 83 -2.71 -12.31 14.94
CA ASP A 83 -1.27 -12.19 15.17
C ASP A 83 -0.60 -11.06 14.37
N ASP A 84 -1.37 -10.33 13.58
CA ASP A 84 -0.94 -9.22 12.71
C ASP A 84 0.23 -9.56 11.76
N LYS A 85 0.37 -10.85 11.40
CA LYS A 85 1.38 -11.28 10.42
C LYS A 85 0.92 -11.12 8.98
N GLY A 86 -0.38 -10.92 8.79
CA GLY A 86 -1.05 -10.75 7.50
C GLY A 86 -1.72 -12.01 7.01
N VAL A 87 -2.62 -11.84 6.06
CA VAL A 87 -3.42 -12.89 5.44
C VAL A 87 -3.12 -12.94 3.95
N SER A 88 -2.84 -14.12 3.44
CA SER A 88 -2.69 -14.35 2.01
C SER A 88 -4.03 -14.65 1.36
N LEU A 89 -4.33 -13.97 0.27
CA LEU A 89 -5.42 -14.32 -0.64
C LEU A 89 -4.87 -15.30 -1.68
N VAL A 90 -5.56 -16.43 -1.84
CA VAL A 90 -5.19 -17.45 -2.82
C VAL A 90 -6.33 -17.66 -3.80
N PHE A 91 -6.07 -17.44 -5.09
CA PHE A 91 -6.96 -17.86 -6.17
C PHE A 91 -6.41 -19.13 -6.84
N VAL A 92 -7.25 -20.14 -6.91
CA VAL A 92 -6.98 -21.37 -7.68
C VAL A 92 -7.66 -21.21 -9.02
N ASN A 93 -6.87 -20.99 -10.09
CA ASN A 93 -7.37 -20.54 -11.38
C ASN A 93 -7.60 -21.68 -12.39
N THR A 94 -6.90 -22.79 -12.23
CA THR A 94 -6.97 -23.93 -13.17
C THR A 94 -7.10 -25.26 -12.44
N GLU A 95 -7.41 -26.31 -13.20
CA GLU A 95 -7.47 -27.68 -12.67
C GLU A 95 -6.09 -28.14 -12.13
N LYS A 96 -5.00 -27.73 -12.80
CA LYS A 96 -3.65 -28.01 -12.31
C LYS A 96 -3.39 -27.29 -10.97
N GLY A 97 -3.82 -26.02 -10.85
CA GLY A 97 -3.78 -25.28 -9.59
C GLY A 97 -4.59 -25.95 -8.50
N ARG A 98 -5.77 -26.48 -8.82
CA ARG A 98 -6.61 -27.23 -7.88
C ARG A 98 -5.89 -28.45 -7.33
N ARG A 99 -5.30 -29.26 -8.20
CA ARG A 99 -4.54 -30.45 -7.77
C ARG A 99 -3.35 -30.06 -6.88
N LEU A 100 -2.65 -28.98 -7.20
CA LEU A 100 -1.54 -28.48 -6.39
C LEU A 100 -2.02 -28.02 -5.03
N PHE A 101 -3.11 -27.26 -4.97
CA PHE A 101 -3.69 -26.80 -3.70
C PHE A 101 -4.15 -27.98 -2.83
N GLU A 102 -4.86 -28.95 -3.40
CA GLU A 102 -5.31 -30.16 -2.70
C GLU A 102 -4.15 -30.98 -2.11
N ALA A 103 -3.00 -31.00 -2.78
CA ALA A 103 -1.82 -31.73 -2.30
C ALA A 103 -1.19 -31.10 -1.05
N VAL A 104 -1.38 -29.79 -0.81
CA VAL A 104 -0.75 -29.07 0.30
C VAL A 104 -1.74 -28.52 1.33
N LYS A 105 -3.03 -28.60 1.09
CA LYS A 105 -4.07 -27.98 1.93
C LYS A 105 -4.04 -28.41 3.39
N ASN A 106 -3.60 -29.64 3.69
CA ASN A 106 -3.53 -30.16 5.04
C ASN A 106 -2.38 -29.53 5.87
N ASP A 107 -1.43 -28.88 5.18
CA ASP A 107 -0.30 -28.18 5.79
C ASP A 107 -0.57 -26.66 5.90
N LEU A 108 -1.78 -26.22 5.54
CA LEU A 108 -2.18 -24.82 5.50
C LEU A 108 -3.35 -24.53 6.44
N ASP A 109 -3.25 -23.45 7.19
CA ASP A 109 -4.41 -22.84 7.81
C ASP A 109 -5.13 -21.97 6.79
N PHE A 110 -6.31 -22.40 6.33
CA PHE A 110 -7.06 -21.64 5.33
C PHE A 110 -8.57 -21.62 5.64
N ILE A 111 -9.21 -20.55 5.19
CA ILE A 111 -10.65 -20.36 5.26
C ILE A 111 -11.17 -20.08 3.84
N PRO A 112 -12.17 -20.84 3.36
CA PRO A 112 -12.83 -20.52 2.10
C PRO A 112 -13.48 -19.14 2.17
N ALA A 113 -13.26 -18.32 1.14
CA ALA A 113 -13.82 -16.98 1.04
C ALA A 113 -14.70 -16.84 -0.21
N LYS A 114 -15.76 -16.03 -0.10
CA LYS A 114 -16.57 -15.67 -1.26
C LYS A 114 -15.82 -14.66 -2.11
N ILE A 115 -15.92 -14.78 -3.43
CA ILE A 115 -15.20 -13.91 -4.37
C ILE A 115 -15.54 -12.42 -4.14
N GLU A 116 -16.78 -12.10 -3.79
CA GLU A 116 -17.24 -10.74 -3.53
C GLU A 116 -16.49 -10.08 -2.37
N ASN A 117 -16.05 -10.87 -1.40
CA ASN A 117 -15.25 -10.40 -0.27
C ASN A 117 -13.77 -10.19 -0.62
N CYS A 118 -13.32 -10.86 -1.70
CA CYS A 118 -11.91 -10.90 -2.11
C CYS A 118 -11.56 -9.82 -3.13
N ILE A 119 -12.57 -9.20 -3.76
CA ILE A 119 -12.34 -8.19 -4.79
C ILE A 119 -11.76 -6.93 -4.17
N GLN A 120 -10.54 -6.63 -4.54
CA GLN A 120 -9.79 -5.43 -4.15
C GLN A 120 -9.39 -4.63 -5.41
N PRO A 121 -9.05 -3.33 -5.29
CA PRO A 121 -8.88 -2.44 -6.44
C PRO A 121 -8.00 -3.01 -7.56
N ASN A 122 -6.86 -3.61 -7.21
CA ASN A 122 -5.93 -4.18 -8.19
C ASN A 122 -6.44 -5.46 -8.89
N LEU A 123 -7.59 -5.99 -8.47
CA LEU A 123 -8.30 -7.08 -9.16
C LEU A 123 -9.42 -6.57 -10.07
N GLN A 124 -9.63 -5.26 -10.14
CA GLN A 124 -10.71 -4.64 -10.90
C GLN A 124 -10.19 -3.73 -12.02
N HIS A 125 -9.17 -2.92 -11.72
CA HIS A 125 -8.61 -1.95 -12.66
C HIS A 125 -7.14 -1.65 -12.35
N PRO A 126 -6.37 -1.16 -13.34
CA PRO A 126 -5.02 -0.65 -13.13
C PRO A 126 -4.98 0.51 -12.13
N SER A 127 -3.85 0.70 -11.48
CA SER A 127 -3.61 1.83 -10.60
C SER A 127 -3.62 3.13 -11.39
N GLU A 128 -4.28 4.16 -10.86
CA GLU A 128 -4.23 5.49 -11.47
C GLU A 128 -2.80 6.06 -11.39
N ILE A 129 -2.36 6.64 -12.49
CA ILE A 129 -1.07 7.34 -12.52
C ILE A 129 -1.26 8.74 -11.93
N HIS A 130 -0.42 9.08 -10.96
CA HIS A 130 -0.49 10.39 -10.32
C HIS A 130 -0.38 11.54 -11.33
N PRO A 131 -1.25 12.57 -11.29
CA PRO A 131 -1.26 13.65 -12.29
C PRO A 131 0.08 14.38 -12.45
N LYS A 132 0.88 14.46 -11.37
CA LYS A 132 2.23 15.07 -11.37
C LYS A 132 3.34 14.06 -11.62
N ARG A 133 3.05 12.88 -12.18
CA ARG A 133 4.09 11.86 -12.41
C ARG A 133 5.19 12.36 -13.37
N MET A 134 4.80 13.07 -14.43
CA MET A 134 5.77 13.65 -15.39
C MET A 134 6.62 14.74 -14.74
N ASP A 135 6.00 15.62 -13.97
CA ASP A 135 6.74 16.67 -13.26
C ASP A 135 7.73 16.08 -12.26
N PHE A 136 7.30 15.06 -11.52
CA PHE A 136 8.17 14.33 -10.58
C PHE A 136 9.39 13.72 -11.30
N GLU A 137 9.18 13.07 -12.44
CA GLU A 137 10.24 12.42 -13.20
C GLU A 137 11.26 13.45 -13.72
N ARG A 138 10.77 14.53 -14.32
CA ARG A 138 11.60 15.65 -14.78
C ARG A 138 12.41 16.27 -13.63
N ASP A 139 11.75 16.54 -12.51
CA ASP A 139 12.36 17.17 -11.36
C ASP A 139 13.37 16.24 -10.68
N PHE A 140 13.08 14.92 -10.64
CA PHE A 140 14.04 13.93 -10.17
C PHE A 140 15.28 13.86 -11.05
N ALA A 141 15.12 13.82 -12.38
CA ALA A 141 16.23 13.78 -13.32
C ALA A 141 17.11 15.05 -13.24
N LYS A 142 16.48 16.21 -13.03
CA LYS A 142 17.18 17.50 -13.00
C LYS A 142 17.82 17.82 -11.64
N HIS A 143 17.17 17.50 -10.56
CA HIS A 143 17.51 17.98 -9.22
C HIS A 143 17.82 16.87 -8.21
N GLY A 144 17.60 15.60 -8.57
CA GLY A 144 17.85 14.44 -7.72
C GLY A 144 16.83 14.22 -6.60
N PHE A 145 17.08 13.18 -5.82
CA PHE A 145 16.15 12.65 -4.82
C PHE A 145 15.81 13.65 -3.71
N LYS A 146 16.79 14.38 -3.21
CA LYS A 146 16.59 15.38 -2.15
C LYS A 146 15.53 16.42 -2.53
N TYR A 147 15.58 16.91 -3.76
CA TYR A 147 14.62 17.90 -4.26
C TYR A 147 13.21 17.34 -4.30
N VAL A 148 13.01 16.14 -4.88
CA VAL A 148 11.68 15.56 -5.00
C VAL A 148 11.09 15.18 -3.65
N MET A 149 11.93 14.82 -2.66
CA MET A 149 11.50 14.57 -1.28
C MET A 149 10.89 15.82 -0.62
N TYR A 150 11.50 16.98 -0.83
CA TYR A 150 10.96 18.25 -0.32
C TYR A 150 9.74 18.74 -1.09
N HIS A 151 9.67 18.47 -2.40
CA HIS A 151 8.57 18.94 -3.25
C HIS A 151 7.33 18.06 -3.19
N TYR A 152 7.50 16.75 -3.24
CA TYR A 152 6.43 15.76 -3.35
C TYR A 152 6.30 14.88 -2.12
N GLY A 153 7.36 14.73 -1.33
CA GLY A 153 7.46 13.86 -0.17
C GLY A 153 6.85 14.44 1.11
N ASP A 154 7.23 13.83 2.21
CA ASP A 154 6.75 14.09 3.57
C ASP A 154 7.73 14.89 4.44
N VAL A 155 8.71 15.52 3.82
CA VAL A 155 9.71 16.34 4.50
C VAL A 155 9.56 17.83 4.19
N GLY A 156 10.08 18.67 5.10
CA GLY A 156 10.12 20.10 4.93
C GLY A 156 8.82 20.85 5.24
N TRP A 157 8.87 22.18 5.09
CA TRP A 157 7.78 23.07 5.45
C TRP A 157 6.54 22.91 4.58
N ARG A 158 6.72 22.59 3.29
CA ARG A 158 5.61 22.35 2.34
C ARG A 158 4.76 21.15 2.74
N TYR A 159 5.37 20.10 3.24
CA TYR A 159 4.63 18.97 3.80
C TYR A 159 3.87 19.37 5.07
N ARG A 160 4.54 20.09 5.98
CA ARG A 160 3.93 20.55 7.23
C ARG A 160 2.69 21.41 6.97
N THR A 161 2.76 22.34 6.02
CA THR A 161 1.60 23.17 5.64
C THR A 161 0.47 22.38 5.01
N ARG A 162 0.80 21.42 4.13
CA ARG A 162 -0.21 20.49 3.54
C ARG A 162 -0.88 19.64 4.61
N LYS A 163 -0.11 19.11 5.57
CA LYS A 163 -0.62 18.31 6.69
C LYS A 163 -1.56 19.15 7.58
N ILE A 164 -1.19 20.36 7.91
CA ILE A 164 -2.04 21.29 8.69
C ILE A 164 -3.35 21.57 7.94
N LYS A 165 -3.29 21.96 6.66
CA LYS A 165 -4.47 22.21 5.84
C LYS A 165 -5.40 20.99 5.79
N ARG A 166 -4.85 19.80 5.59
CA ARG A 166 -5.61 18.56 5.56
C ARG A 166 -6.30 18.27 6.89
N ASN A 167 -5.60 18.46 8.00
CA ASN A 167 -6.17 18.25 9.34
C ASN A 167 -7.29 19.24 9.64
N ILE A 168 -7.15 20.51 9.25
CA ILE A 168 -8.19 21.52 9.38
C ILE A 168 -9.42 21.13 8.59
N ILE A 169 -9.27 20.78 7.31
CA ILE A 169 -10.37 20.33 6.43
C ILE A 169 -11.07 19.09 7.00
N PHE A 170 -10.29 18.14 7.51
CA PHE A 170 -10.82 16.93 8.11
C PHE A 170 -11.65 17.23 9.36
N ASN A 171 -11.14 18.09 10.26
CA ASN A 171 -11.88 18.49 11.45
C ASN A 171 -13.17 19.26 11.12
N ILE A 172 -13.11 20.16 10.13
CA ILE A 172 -14.30 20.88 9.65
C ILE A 172 -15.34 19.87 9.14
N LYS A 173 -14.94 18.87 8.34
CA LYS A 173 -15.85 17.82 7.83
C LYS A 173 -16.50 17.02 8.96
N ILE A 174 -15.73 16.69 10.02
CA ILE A 174 -16.27 15.99 11.20
C ILE A 174 -17.30 16.86 11.91
N VAL A 175 -17.01 18.15 12.14
CA VAL A 175 -17.94 19.08 12.79
C VAL A 175 -19.20 19.24 11.96
N LEU A 176 -19.09 19.47 10.66
CA LEU A 176 -20.24 19.58 9.76
C LEU A 176 -21.09 18.30 9.76
N LYS A 177 -20.46 17.13 9.75
CA LYS A 177 -21.19 15.85 9.81
C LYS A 177 -21.94 15.67 11.13
N LYS A 178 -21.38 16.11 12.26
CA LYS A 178 -22.06 16.10 13.57
C LYS A 178 -23.24 17.08 13.59
N ILE A 179 -23.09 18.28 13.02
CA ILE A 179 -24.16 19.26 12.92
C ILE A 179 -25.30 18.74 12.05
N LEU A 180 -25.01 18.16 10.88
CA LEU A 180 -26.02 17.54 10.02
C LEU A 180 -26.77 16.40 10.73
N PHE A 181 -26.07 15.59 11.51
CA PHE A 181 -26.71 14.49 12.27
C PHE A 181 -27.66 15.00 13.36
N LEU A 182 -27.35 16.14 13.98
CA LEU A 182 -28.20 16.80 14.98
C LEU A 182 -29.43 17.50 14.36
N TYR A 183 -29.42 17.80 13.05
CA TYR A 183 -30.55 18.44 12.37
C TYR A 183 -31.53 17.42 11.74
N ILE A 184 -31.18 16.14 11.67
CA ILE A 184 -31.97 15.07 11.05
C ILE A 184 -32.55 14.12 12.13
N SER A 185 -32.14 14.25 13.38
CA SER A 185 -32.69 13.57 14.55
C SER A 185 -33.68 14.46 15.30
#